data_b6eda60a1e12a660d3b06bc8a3ca6931
#
_entry.id   b6eda60a1e12a660d3b06bc8a3ca6931
#
_cell.length_a   1.000
_cell.length_b   1.000
_cell.length_c   1.000
_cell.angle_alpha   90.00
_cell.angle_beta   90.00
_cell.angle_gamma   90.00
#
_symmetry.space_group_name_H-M   'P 1'
#
loop_
_entity.id
_entity.type
_entity.pdbx_description
1 polymer ?
#
loop_
_entity_poly.entity_id
_entity_poly.type
_entity_poly.pdbx_seq_one_letter_code
_entity_poly.pdbx_strand_id
1 'polypeptide(L)'
;IENQELLRRALSRSPKCRLILSAHDFHGPFEDITALHRRILTVCPSAIPKLVYTAKHINDCFEAFDLLHRTSGERIVFCMGESGVISRMLAGKLGSFLTFASIDDESATAPGQLTIRKFKELYRGDSVNSEMSLFGVIADPVAHSLSPAIHNACFADAKMNSLYLPLLVKGGSAGFDSFMRNIIRRKWLEFKGLSVTIPHKEDALKFVKANGGRVEPLAEKIGAANTLLITEHGGLHAFNTDYASALDAITAGMGISRADLCDLSVAVVGAGGVARAIVAALSDAGAKIIIYNRTIEKAQRLAAEFGCDWAGPDELPSL
;
A
#
# COMPACT_ATOMS: atom_id res chain seq x y z
N ILE A 1 34.70 3.73 10.27
CA ILE A 1 35.59 3.94 9.11
C ILE A 1 36.99 3.88 9.63
N GLU A 2 37.60 2.72 9.49
CA GLU A 2 38.91 2.40 10.06
C GLU A 2 40.07 3.06 9.28
N ASN A 3 39.85 3.58 8.09
CA ASN A 3 40.91 4.03 7.20
C ASN A 3 40.69 5.45 6.65
N GLN A 4 40.66 6.45 7.55
CA GLN A 4 40.53 7.88 7.18
C GLN A 4 41.66 8.36 6.24
N GLU A 5 42.85 7.79 6.37
CA GLU A 5 44.02 8.14 5.56
C GLU A 5 43.79 7.72 4.08
N LEU A 6 43.26 6.53 3.84
CA LEU A 6 42.90 6.09 2.48
C LEU A 6 41.85 7.00 1.83
N LEU A 7 40.85 7.44 2.60
CA LEU A 7 39.83 8.37 2.12
C LEU A 7 40.43 9.71 1.72
N ARG A 8 41.29 10.28 2.55
CA ARG A 8 42.00 11.55 2.25
C ARG A 8 42.85 11.44 0.99
N ARG A 9 43.62 10.33 0.84
CA ARG A 9 44.40 10.07 -0.36
C ARG A 9 43.56 9.89 -1.61
N ALA A 10 42.43 9.20 -1.54
CA ALA A 10 41.52 9.04 -2.66
C ALA A 10 40.95 10.37 -3.12
N LEU A 11 40.48 11.21 -2.20
CA LEU A 11 39.93 12.54 -2.50
C LEU A 11 41.00 13.51 -3.04
N SER A 12 42.24 13.46 -2.52
CA SER A 12 43.34 14.32 -3.02
C SER A 12 43.78 13.97 -4.44
N ARG A 13 43.67 12.69 -4.84
CA ARG A 13 44.03 12.25 -6.20
C ARG A 13 42.96 12.54 -7.26
N SER A 14 41.72 12.75 -6.83
CA SER A 14 40.59 12.95 -7.72
C SER A 14 39.64 14.05 -7.19
N PRO A 15 40.04 15.33 -7.21
CA PRO A 15 39.29 16.42 -6.59
C PRO A 15 37.92 16.68 -7.21
N LYS A 16 37.66 16.14 -8.42
CA LYS A 16 36.34 16.18 -9.06
C LYS A 16 35.43 15.00 -8.69
N CYS A 17 35.95 13.97 -8.02
CA CYS A 17 35.16 12.83 -7.57
C CYS A 17 34.42 13.15 -6.30
N ARG A 18 33.18 12.69 -6.23
CA ARG A 18 32.35 12.78 -5.04
C ARG A 18 32.37 11.42 -4.35
N LEU A 19 32.42 11.44 -3.04
CA LEU A 19 32.52 10.23 -2.24
C LEU A 19 31.14 9.80 -1.70
N ILE A 20 30.73 8.58 -2.00
CA ILE A 20 29.59 7.94 -1.37
C ILE A 20 30.09 7.00 -0.28
N LEU A 21 29.73 7.26 0.98
CA LEU A 21 30.02 6.36 2.09
C LEU A 21 28.78 5.53 2.42
N SER A 22 28.88 4.23 2.17
CA SER A 22 27.76 3.29 2.27
C SER A 22 27.79 2.49 3.56
N ALA A 23 26.63 2.35 4.20
CA ALA A 23 26.35 1.34 5.23
C ALA A 23 25.12 0.53 4.79
N HIS A 24 25.20 -0.79 4.96
CA HIS A 24 24.14 -1.72 4.62
C HIS A 24 23.86 -2.64 5.81
N ASP A 25 22.56 -2.85 6.10
CA ASP A 25 22.11 -3.89 7.01
C ASP A 25 21.16 -4.83 6.25
N PHE A 26 21.56 -6.08 6.09
CA PHE A 26 20.79 -7.10 5.38
C PHE A 26 19.78 -7.81 6.29
N HIS A 27 19.79 -7.55 7.58
CA HIS A 27 18.98 -8.26 8.57
C HIS A 27 17.77 -7.46 9.06
N GLY A 28 17.83 -6.12 8.97
CA GLY A 28 16.74 -5.27 9.43
C GLY A 28 17.11 -3.78 9.46
N PRO A 29 16.25 -2.94 10.05
CA PRO A 29 16.56 -1.54 10.31
C PRO A 29 17.81 -1.36 11.16
N PHE A 30 18.53 -0.26 10.95
CA PHE A 30 19.62 0.14 11.84
C PHE A 30 19.08 0.47 13.23
N GLU A 31 19.85 0.21 14.28
CA GLU A 31 19.50 0.57 15.65
C GLU A 31 19.25 2.09 15.79
N ASP A 32 20.10 2.92 15.22
CA ASP A 32 19.91 4.37 15.08
C ASP A 32 20.48 4.87 13.76
N ILE A 33 19.62 4.94 12.75
CA ILE A 33 19.99 5.44 11.42
C ILE A 33 20.41 6.91 11.45
N THR A 34 19.89 7.71 12.38
CA THR A 34 20.23 9.14 12.51
C THR A 34 21.62 9.32 13.10
N ALA A 35 22.00 8.54 14.10
CA ALA A 35 23.35 8.55 14.65
C ALA A 35 24.37 8.09 13.60
N LEU A 36 24.03 7.06 12.81
CA LEU A 36 24.89 6.55 11.74
C LEU A 36 25.10 7.62 10.64
N HIS A 37 24.03 8.30 10.23
CA HIS A 37 24.11 9.42 9.29
C HIS A 37 25.04 10.53 9.80
N ARG A 38 24.86 10.96 11.05
CA ARG A 38 25.73 11.98 11.68
C ARG A 38 27.19 11.53 11.75
N ARG A 39 27.44 10.27 12.13
CA ARG A 39 28.79 9.70 12.21
C ARG A 39 29.50 9.75 10.85
N ILE A 40 28.83 9.42 9.77
CA ILE A 40 29.40 9.51 8.41
C ILE A 40 29.84 10.94 8.11
N LEU A 41 28.97 11.92 8.33
CA LEU A 41 29.26 13.33 8.06
C LEU A 41 30.31 13.93 9.01
N THR A 42 30.42 13.45 10.25
CA THR A 42 31.49 13.84 11.17
C THR A 42 32.85 13.38 10.65
N VAL A 43 32.92 12.18 10.08
CA VAL A 43 34.19 11.64 9.53
C VAL A 43 34.56 12.26 8.20
N CYS A 44 33.56 12.53 7.34
CA CYS A 44 33.77 13.15 6.03
C CYS A 44 32.57 14.05 5.68
N PRO A 45 32.65 15.35 6.00
CA PRO A 45 31.56 16.30 5.79
C PRO A 45 31.13 16.47 4.33
N SER A 46 32.01 16.18 3.37
CA SER A 46 31.73 16.25 1.93
C SER A 46 31.20 14.93 1.33
N ALA A 47 31.08 13.87 2.12
CA ALA A 47 30.57 12.60 1.63
C ALA A 47 29.05 12.65 1.44
N ILE A 48 28.57 11.84 0.52
CA ILE A 48 27.13 11.50 0.38
C ILE A 48 26.89 10.23 1.20
N PRO A 49 26.21 10.32 2.35
CA PRO A 49 25.85 9.13 3.12
C PRO A 49 24.89 8.24 2.32
N LYS A 50 25.19 6.95 2.22
CA LYS A 50 24.29 5.94 1.65
C LYS A 50 23.93 4.92 2.72
N LEU A 51 22.66 4.93 3.15
CA LEU A 51 22.15 4.08 4.21
C LEU A 51 21.07 3.18 3.64
N VAL A 52 21.30 1.88 3.67
CA VAL A 52 20.42 0.87 3.07
C VAL A 52 20.21 -0.27 4.04
N TYR A 53 18.97 -0.64 4.31
CA TYR A 53 18.65 -1.77 5.16
C TYR A 53 17.46 -2.58 4.64
N THR A 54 17.30 -3.80 5.12
CA THR A 54 16.18 -4.66 4.75
C THR A 54 14.94 -4.30 5.56
N ALA A 55 13.84 -3.96 4.89
CA ALA A 55 12.54 -3.81 5.52
C ALA A 55 11.85 -5.17 5.61
N LYS A 56 11.52 -5.62 6.82
CA LYS A 56 10.71 -6.82 7.09
C LYS A 56 9.22 -6.51 6.99
N HIS A 57 8.86 -5.28 7.31
CA HIS A 57 7.52 -4.74 7.25
C HIS A 57 7.54 -3.36 6.58
N ILE A 58 6.44 -2.94 5.96
CA ILE A 58 6.34 -1.61 5.33
C ILE A 58 6.60 -0.47 6.33
N ASN A 59 6.27 -0.69 7.61
CA ASN A 59 6.53 0.27 8.68
C ASN A 59 8.01 0.57 8.90
N ASP A 60 8.91 -0.33 8.55
CA ASP A 60 10.36 -0.13 8.66
C ASP A 60 10.85 0.99 7.73
N CYS A 61 10.11 1.28 6.65
CA CYS A 61 10.45 2.37 5.72
C CYS A 61 10.33 3.76 6.34
N PHE A 62 9.53 3.92 7.40
CA PHE A 62 9.28 5.26 7.94
C PHE A 62 10.50 5.88 8.63
N GLU A 63 11.43 5.09 9.14
CA GLU A 63 12.70 5.63 9.67
C GLU A 63 13.55 6.24 8.55
N ALA A 64 13.62 5.58 7.38
CA ALA A 64 14.28 6.13 6.20
C ALA A 64 13.60 7.41 5.74
N PHE A 65 12.26 7.44 5.72
CA PHE A 65 11.49 8.61 5.35
C PHE A 65 11.70 9.79 6.31
N ASP A 66 11.65 9.53 7.61
CA ASP A 66 11.90 10.53 8.65
C ASP A 66 13.32 11.10 8.55
N LEU A 67 14.33 10.28 8.28
CA LEU A 67 15.69 10.75 8.08
C LEU A 67 15.78 11.66 6.86
N LEU A 68 15.22 11.25 5.71
CA LEU A 68 15.18 12.06 4.49
C LEU A 68 14.44 13.38 4.71
N HIS A 69 13.32 13.35 5.44
CA HIS A 69 12.51 14.55 5.71
C HIS A 69 13.20 15.56 6.66
N ARG A 70 13.89 15.04 7.70
CA ARG A 70 14.47 15.88 8.76
C ARG A 70 15.87 16.40 8.47
N THR A 71 16.57 15.83 7.50
CA THR A 71 17.94 16.21 7.18
C THR A 71 18.01 16.94 5.85
N SER A 72 19.02 17.77 5.69
CA SER A 72 19.36 18.48 4.45
C SER A 72 20.66 17.92 3.85
N GLY A 73 21.00 18.40 2.65
CA GLY A 73 22.17 17.94 1.92
C GLY A 73 21.91 16.65 1.13
N GLU A 74 22.92 16.19 0.43
CA GLU A 74 22.81 15.00 -0.42
C GLU A 74 22.99 13.74 0.41
N ARG A 75 22.04 12.84 0.32
CA ARG A 75 22.03 11.54 1.00
C ARG A 75 21.21 10.54 0.20
N ILE A 76 21.55 9.28 0.31
CA ILE A 76 20.88 8.16 -0.33
C ILE A 76 20.34 7.26 0.77
N VAL A 77 19.02 7.15 0.89
CA VAL A 77 18.39 6.32 1.92
C VAL A 77 17.21 5.59 1.32
N PHE A 78 17.24 4.26 1.41
CA PHE A 78 16.12 3.42 0.99
C PHE A 78 16.20 2.03 1.64
N CYS A 79 15.13 1.26 1.50
CA CYS A 79 15.04 -0.09 2.05
C CYS A 79 15.11 -1.14 0.94
N MET A 80 15.64 -2.32 1.30
CA MET A 80 15.60 -3.55 0.51
C MET A 80 14.41 -4.40 0.91
N GLY A 81 14.15 -5.45 0.11
CA GLY A 81 13.05 -6.37 0.31
C GLY A 81 11.74 -5.87 -0.28
N GLU A 82 10.78 -6.77 -0.40
CA GLU A 82 9.46 -6.49 -0.96
C GLU A 82 8.72 -5.38 -0.18
N SER A 83 8.80 -5.42 1.15
CA SER A 83 8.22 -4.38 2.02
C SER A 83 8.93 -3.03 1.89
N GLY A 84 10.17 -3.01 1.37
CA GLY A 84 10.98 -1.81 1.19
C GLY A 84 10.76 -1.06 -0.12
N VAL A 85 10.03 -1.65 -1.08
CA VAL A 85 9.89 -1.14 -2.46
C VAL A 85 9.43 0.32 -2.50
N ILE A 86 8.48 0.71 -1.65
CA ILE A 86 7.94 2.08 -1.63
C ILE A 86 9.02 3.14 -1.35
N SER A 87 10.08 2.80 -0.61
CA SER A 87 11.17 3.74 -0.33
C SER A 87 11.96 4.11 -1.58
N ARG A 88 12.04 3.20 -2.55
CA ARG A 88 12.67 3.45 -3.85
C ARG A 88 11.79 4.28 -4.76
N MET A 89 10.46 4.00 -4.75
CA MET A 89 9.47 4.76 -5.52
C MET A 89 9.38 6.21 -5.06
N LEU A 90 9.48 6.45 -3.75
CA LEU A 90 9.38 7.77 -3.14
C LEU A 90 10.71 8.52 -3.04
N ALA A 91 11.81 7.99 -3.57
CA ALA A 91 13.13 8.60 -3.46
C ALA A 91 13.14 10.07 -3.94
N GLY A 92 12.52 10.38 -5.08
CA GLY A 92 12.40 11.74 -5.61
C GLY A 92 11.57 12.65 -4.70
N LYS A 93 10.41 12.16 -4.20
CA LYS A 93 9.56 12.92 -3.29
C LYS A 93 10.26 13.27 -1.98
N LEU A 94 11.04 12.34 -1.45
CA LEU A 94 11.72 12.47 -0.17
C LEU A 94 13.10 13.14 -0.25
N GLY A 95 13.53 13.52 -1.46
CA GLY A 95 14.80 14.19 -1.67
C GLY A 95 16.02 13.29 -1.45
N SER A 96 15.91 11.99 -1.70
CA SER A 96 17.08 11.12 -1.83
C SER A 96 17.87 11.50 -3.06
N PHE A 97 19.20 11.59 -2.94
CA PHE A 97 20.08 12.01 -4.04
C PHE A 97 19.93 11.14 -5.28
N LEU A 98 19.70 9.83 -5.10
CA LEU A 98 19.37 8.89 -6.16
C LEU A 98 18.65 7.66 -5.58
N THR A 99 18.13 6.83 -6.49
CA THR A 99 17.65 5.48 -6.21
C THR A 99 18.29 4.49 -7.20
N PHE A 100 18.03 3.19 -7.01
CA PHE A 100 18.59 2.14 -7.85
C PHE A 100 17.47 1.31 -8.46
N ALA A 101 17.56 1.08 -9.75
CA ALA A 101 16.69 0.21 -10.52
C ALA A 101 17.52 -0.80 -11.31
N SER A 102 16.96 -1.96 -11.65
CA SER A 102 17.58 -2.96 -12.53
C SER A 102 17.22 -2.70 -13.99
N ILE A 103 18.01 -3.23 -14.92
CA ILE A 103 17.70 -3.17 -16.35
C ILE A 103 16.50 -4.08 -16.65
N ASP A 104 16.50 -5.29 -16.08
CA ASP A 104 15.47 -6.30 -16.19
C ASP A 104 15.27 -7.04 -14.84
N ASP A 105 14.35 -7.98 -14.81
CA ASP A 105 14.06 -8.74 -13.59
C ASP A 105 15.21 -9.73 -13.23
N GLU A 106 16.02 -10.18 -14.21
CA GLU A 106 17.14 -11.11 -14.02
C GLU A 106 18.39 -10.41 -13.48
N SER A 107 18.59 -9.14 -13.82
CA SER A 107 19.73 -8.32 -13.39
C SER A 107 19.50 -7.61 -12.05
N ALA A 108 18.41 -7.92 -11.33
CA ALA A 108 18.13 -7.33 -10.02
C ALA A 108 19.25 -7.71 -9.03
N THR A 109 19.94 -6.71 -8.48
CA THR A 109 21.06 -6.89 -7.55
C THR A 109 20.63 -6.94 -6.08
N ALA A 110 19.36 -6.67 -5.80
CA ALA A 110 18.80 -6.70 -4.46
C ALA A 110 17.29 -7.02 -4.48
N PRO A 111 16.77 -7.74 -3.48
CA PRO A 111 15.33 -7.99 -3.35
C PRO A 111 14.52 -6.69 -3.34
N GLY A 112 13.38 -6.70 -4.04
CA GLY A 112 12.49 -5.53 -4.14
C GLY A 112 13.01 -4.41 -5.06
N GLN A 113 14.03 -4.69 -5.88
CA GLN A 113 14.49 -3.75 -6.90
C GLN A 113 13.51 -3.77 -8.09
N LEU A 114 13.03 -2.58 -8.48
CA LEU A 114 12.20 -2.41 -9.65
C LEU A 114 13.07 -2.33 -10.91
N THR A 115 12.55 -2.81 -12.04
CA THR A 115 13.18 -2.52 -13.34
C THR A 115 13.01 -1.03 -13.68
N ILE A 116 13.96 -0.48 -14.44
CA ILE A 116 13.90 0.91 -14.95
C ILE A 116 12.56 1.15 -15.66
N ARG A 117 12.10 0.18 -16.43
CA ARG A 117 10.82 0.25 -17.14
C ARG A 117 9.65 0.39 -16.17
N LYS A 118 9.51 -0.51 -15.17
CA LYS A 118 8.44 -0.42 -14.16
C LYS A 118 8.51 0.89 -13.39
N PHE A 119 9.73 1.32 -13.03
CA PHE A 119 9.93 2.57 -12.29
C PHE A 119 9.45 3.80 -13.08
N LYS A 120 9.81 3.89 -14.38
CA LYS A 120 9.46 5.04 -15.24
C LYS A 120 8.04 4.99 -15.76
N GLU A 121 7.62 3.87 -16.35
CA GLU A 121 6.34 3.76 -17.04
C GLU A 121 5.17 3.55 -16.06
N LEU A 122 5.34 2.65 -15.07
CA LEU A 122 4.27 2.31 -14.15
C LEU A 122 4.16 3.30 -12.98
N TYR A 123 5.30 3.71 -12.41
CA TYR A 123 5.34 4.57 -11.22
C TYR A 123 5.75 6.01 -11.52
N ARG A 124 5.85 6.39 -12.80
CA ARG A 124 6.13 7.77 -13.23
C ARG A 124 7.40 8.34 -12.59
N GLY A 125 8.44 7.50 -12.42
CA GLY A 125 9.62 7.81 -11.61
C GLY A 125 10.32 9.12 -11.97
N ASP A 126 10.33 9.51 -13.25
CA ASP A 126 10.90 10.77 -13.71
C ASP A 126 10.05 12.01 -13.32
N SER A 127 8.79 11.83 -12.93
CA SER A 127 7.86 12.90 -12.54
C SER A 127 7.71 13.03 -11.02
N VAL A 128 8.27 12.11 -10.24
CA VAL A 128 8.12 12.10 -8.77
C VAL A 128 8.82 13.32 -8.16
N ASN A 129 8.06 14.14 -7.43
CA ASN A 129 8.53 15.38 -6.81
C ASN A 129 7.96 15.55 -5.39
N SER A 130 8.49 16.52 -4.65
CA SER A 130 8.16 16.79 -3.24
C SER A 130 6.68 17.08 -2.98
N GLU A 131 6.00 17.72 -3.94
CA GLU A 131 4.60 18.18 -3.80
C GLU A 131 3.57 17.13 -4.25
N MET A 132 4.04 15.98 -4.77
CA MET A 132 3.18 14.94 -5.30
C MET A 132 2.28 14.34 -4.21
N SER A 133 0.96 14.32 -4.45
CA SER A 133 0.00 13.66 -3.57
C SER A 133 0.08 12.15 -3.71
N LEU A 134 -0.04 11.43 -2.60
CA LEU A 134 0.07 9.97 -2.56
C LEU A 134 -1.29 9.31 -2.39
N PHE A 135 -1.47 8.25 -3.15
CA PHE A 135 -2.56 7.29 -3.07
C PHE A 135 -1.99 5.89 -3.06
N GLY A 136 -2.80 4.89 -2.76
CA GLY A 136 -2.31 3.52 -2.85
C GLY A 136 -3.35 2.46 -2.56
N VAL A 137 -2.97 1.21 -2.83
CA VAL A 137 -3.76 0.04 -2.44
C VAL A 137 -3.07 -0.70 -1.32
N ILE A 138 -3.78 -0.88 -0.20
CA ILE A 138 -3.36 -1.70 0.94
C ILE A 138 -3.83 -3.13 0.71
N ALA A 139 -2.90 -4.08 0.71
CA ALA A 139 -3.18 -5.50 0.55
C ALA A 139 -2.06 -6.39 1.11
N ASP A 140 -2.37 -7.68 1.29
CA ASP A 140 -1.40 -8.76 1.51
C ASP A 140 -1.94 -10.07 0.89
N PRO A 141 -1.38 -10.52 -0.26
CA PRO A 141 -0.33 -9.89 -1.09
C PRO A 141 -0.83 -8.71 -1.94
N VAL A 142 0.08 -7.85 -2.40
CA VAL A 142 -0.24 -6.66 -3.21
C VAL A 142 0.30 -6.75 -4.65
N ALA A 143 1.23 -7.66 -4.92
CA ALA A 143 2.00 -7.70 -6.16
C ALA A 143 1.16 -7.90 -7.44
N HIS A 144 0.00 -8.53 -7.34
CA HIS A 144 -0.88 -8.83 -8.48
C HIS A 144 -1.94 -7.73 -8.72
N SER A 145 -1.96 -6.66 -7.92
CA SER A 145 -2.94 -5.59 -8.08
C SER A 145 -2.68 -4.78 -9.34
N LEU A 146 -3.70 -4.64 -10.18
CA LEU A 146 -3.67 -3.76 -11.34
C LEU A 146 -3.94 -2.28 -11.00
N SER A 147 -4.37 -1.99 -9.77
CA SER A 147 -4.73 -0.64 -9.35
C SER A 147 -3.61 0.39 -9.58
N PRO A 148 -2.31 0.11 -9.29
CA PRO A 148 -1.25 1.06 -9.59
C PRO A 148 -1.13 1.40 -11.08
N ALA A 149 -1.30 0.40 -11.97
CA ALA A 149 -1.23 0.63 -13.40
C ALA A 149 -2.38 1.52 -13.90
N ILE A 150 -3.60 1.21 -13.47
CA ILE A 150 -4.80 1.94 -13.87
C ILE A 150 -4.76 3.39 -13.35
N HIS A 151 -4.57 3.56 -12.04
CA HIS A 151 -4.60 4.90 -11.44
C HIS A 151 -3.46 5.79 -11.89
N ASN A 152 -2.23 5.27 -12.02
CA ASN A 152 -1.10 6.08 -12.49
C ASN A 152 -1.24 6.48 -13.96
N ALA A 153 -1.85 5.64 -14.80
CA ALA A 153 -2.20 6.01 -16.18
C ALA A 153 -3.27 7.12 -16.19
N CYS A 154 -4.34 6.99 -15.39
CA CYS A 154 -5.35 8.04 -15.25
C CYS A 154 -4.78 9.36 -14.70
N PHE A 155 -3.89 9.30 -13.71
CA PHE A 155 -3.23 10.51 -13.17
C PHE A 155 -2.34 11.18 -14.23
N ALA A 156 -1.68 10.39 -15.07
CA ALA A 156 -0.87 10.93 -16.16
C ALA A 156 -1.73 11.63 -17.22
N ASP A 157 -2.82 10.98 -17.65
CA ASP A 157 -3.77 11.52 -18.64
C ASP A 157 -4.44 12.81 -18.13
N ALA A 158 -4.91 12.80 -16.88
CA ALA A 158 -5.49 13.96 -16.21
C ALA A 158 -4.47 15.04 -15.79
N LYS A 159 -3.18 14.83 -16.04
CA LYS A 159 -2.07 15.73 -15.62
C LYS A 159 -2.06 16.02 -14.12
N MET A 160 -2.50 15.08 -13.32
CA MET A 160 -2.50 15.19 -11.86
C MET A 160 -1.09 14.94 -11.31
N ASN A 161 -0.65 15.80 -10.37
CA ASN A 161 0.59 15.60 -9.62
C ASN A 161 0.37 14.60 -8.48
N SER A 162 0.13 13.34 -8.86
CA SER A 162 -0.28 12.27 -7.94
C SER A 162 0.41 10.96 -8.30
N LEU A 163 0.64 10.12 -7.29
CA LEU A 163 1.22 8.79 -7.43
C LEU A 163 0.39 7.75 -6.67
N TYR A 164 0.10 6.64 -7.32
CA TYR A 164 -0.59 5.51 -6.72
C TYR A 164 0.39 4.35 -6.46
N LEU A 165 0.47 3.89 -5.21
CA LEU A 165 1.47 2.97 -4.71
C LEU A 165 0.87 1.61 -4.34
N PRO A 166 1.60 0.49 -4.55
CA PRO A 166 1.29 -0.78 -3.92
C PRO A 166 1.81 -0.76 -2.47
N LEU A 167 0.94 -0.92 -1.50
CA LEU A 167 1.26 -0.87 -0.08
C LEU A 167 1.10 -2.26 0.54
N LEU A 168 2.21 -3.00 0.64
CA LEU A 168 2.24 -4.33 1.22
C LEU A 168 2.18 -4.25 2.75
N VAL A 169 1.00 -4.36 3.30
CA VAL A 169 0.79 -4.31 4.75
C VAL A 169 0.57 -5.71 5.29
N LYS A 170 1.59 -6.29 5.90
CA LYS A 170 1.57 -7.61 6.55
C LYS A 170 1.17 -7.50 8.02
N GLY A 171 0.91 -8.63 8.67
CA GLY A 171 0.66 -8.68 10.13
C GLY A 171 -0.79 -8.42 10.54
N GLY A 172 -1.75 -8.60 9.63
CA GLY A 172 -3.18 -8.50 9.93
C GLY A 172 -3.57 -7.14 10.51
N SER A 173 -4.54 -7.12 11.44
CA SER A 173 -5.09 -5.91 12.04
C SER A 173 -4.03 -5.04 12.74
N ALA A 174 -3.07 -5.64 13.44
CA ALA A 174 -2.01 -4.89 14.12
C ALA A 174 -1.06 -4.20 13.14
N GLY A 175 -0.69 -4.89 12.03
CA GLY A 175 0.12 -4.33 10.96
C GLY A 175 -0.59 -3.18 10.27
N PHE A 176 -1.89 -3.34 9.99
CA PHE A 176 -2.74 -2.30 9.39
C PHE A 176 -2.82 -1.06 10.30
N ASP A 177 -3.14 -1.25 11.57
CA ASP A 177 -3.26 -0.16 12.56
C ASP A 177 -1.94 0.63 12.67
N SER A 178 -0.82 -0.08 12.78
CA SER A 178 0.51 0.53 12.83
C SER A 178 0.82 1.34 11.56
N PHE A 179 0.53 0.80 10.38
CA PHE A 179 0.74 1.50 9.11
C PHE A 179 -0.11 2.77 9.02
N MET A 180 -1.40 2.67 9.31
CA MET A 180 -2.31 3.82 9.27
C MET A 180 -1.89 4.93 10.23
N ARG A 181 -1.51 4.59 11.47
CA ARG A 181 -0.97 5.57 12.44
C ARG A 181 0.29 6.24 11.92
N ASN A 182 1.16 5.49 11.26
CA ASN A 182 2.40 6.01 10.69
C ASN A 182 2.15 7.04 9.59
N ILE A 183 1.22 6.80 8.66
CA ILE A 183 0.94 7.76 7.57
C ILE A 183 0.15 8.98 8.08
N ILE A 184 -0.81 8.81 8.98
CA ILE A 184 -1.61 9.91 9.54
C ILE A 184 -0.73 10.89 10.32
N ARG A 185 0.22 10.38 11.10
CA ARG A 185 1.17 11.19 11.88
C ARG A 185 2.12 11.98 10.97
N ARG A 186 2.41 11.48 9.77
CA ARG A 186 3.32 12.09 8.79
C ARG A 186 2.57 12.78 7.67
N LYS A 187 1.79 13.82 8.00
CA LYS A 187 1.00 14.59 7.03
C LYS A 187 1.82 15.09 5.83
N TRP A 188 3.11 15.33 6.02
CA TRP A 188 4.05 15.75 4.99
C TRP A 188 4.29 14.69 3.88
N LEU A 189 3.88 13.43 4.09
CA LEU A 189 3.84 12.43 3.03
C LEU A 189 2.74 12.70 2.00
N GLU A 190 1.72 13.48 2.36
CA GLU A 190 0.62 13.85 1.48
C GLU A 190 -0.23 12.68 0.99
N PHE A 191 -0.45 11.65 1.83
CA PHE A 191 -1.45 10.64 1.53
C PHE A 191 -2.85 11.23 1.57
N LYS A 192 -3.60 11.11 0.45
CA LYS A 192 -4.95 11.66 0.28
C LYS A 192 -6.02 10.58 0.26
N GLY A 193 -5.71 9.39 -0.22
CA GLY A 193 -6.68 8.30 -0.29
C GLY A 193 -6.03 6.93 -0.46
N LEU A 194 -6.76 5.91 -0.02
CA LEU A 194 -6.30 4.53 -0.04
C LEU A 194 -7.44 3.61 -0.49
N SER A 195 -7.16 2.76 -1.43
CA SER A 195 -7.97 1.56 -1.63
C SER A 195 -7.52 0.49 -0.64
N VAL A 196 -8.47 -0.29 -0.14
CA VAL A 196 -8.19 -1.39 0.79
C VAL A 196 -8.79 -2.67 0.24
N THR A 197 -7.98 -3.71 0.16
CA THR A 197 -8.45 -5.03 -0.26
C THR A 197 -8.03 -6.11 0.75
N ILE A 198 -8.09 -7.36 0.35
CA ILE A 198 -7.79 -8.50 1.22
C ILE A 198 -6.42 -8.36 1.91
N PRO A 199 -6.32 -8.65 3.23
CA PRO A 199 -7.38 -9.08 4.15
C PRO A 199 -8.02 -7.93 4.95
N HIS A 200 -7.73 -6.66 4.66
CA HIS A 200 -7.84 -5.50 5.56
C HIS A 200 -9.15 -4.70 5.50
N LYS A 201 -10.17 -5.12 4.72
CA LYS A 201 -11.40 -4.32 4.57
C LYS A 201 -12.18 -4.12 5.87
N GLU A 202 -12.20 -5.13 6.73
CA GLU A 202 -12.82 -5.02 8.07
C GLU A 202 -11.96 -4.18 9.01
N ASP A 203 -10.62 -4.34 8.94
CA ASP A 203 -9.68 -3.55 9.75
C ASP A 203 -9.77 -2.07 9.42
N ALA A 204 -9.93 -1.73 8.14
CA ALA A 204 -10.11 -0.35 7.67
C ALA A 204 -11.33 0.31 8.31
N LEU A 205 -12.47 -0.36 8.32
CA LEU A 205 -13.69 0.13 8.97
C LEU A 205 -13.48 0.32 10.47
N LYS A 206 -12.95 -0.71 11.16
CA LYS A 206 -12.67 -0.69 12.60
C LYS A 206 -11.72 0.45 12.96
N PHE A 207 -10.66 0.63 12.19
CA PHE A 207 -9.68 1.69 12.41
C PHE A 207 -10.30 3.08 12.30
N VAL A 208 -11.10 3.35 11.27
CA VAL A 208 -11.76 4.64 11.08
C VAL A 208 -12.72 4.94 12.23
N LYS A 209 -13.54 3.97 12.64
CA LYS A 209 -14.43 4.11 13.81
C LYS A 209 -13.66 4.41 15.11
N ALA A 210 -12.62 3.64 15.38
CA ALA A 210 -11.83 3.78 16.61
C ALA A 210 -11.07 5.11 16.69
N ASN A 211 -10.81 5.77 15.55
CA ASN A 211 -10.15 7.07 15.49
C ASN A 211 -11.12 8.25 15.23
N GLY A 212 -12.42 8.06 15.45
CA GLY A 212 -13.42 9.13 15.34
C GLY A 212 -13.67 9.63 13.92
N GLY A 213 -13.30 8.83 12.90
CA GLY A 213 -13.54 9.14 11.50
C GLY A 213 -15.00 8.94 11.10
N ARG A 214 -15.35 9.45 9.92
CA ARG A 214 -16.69 9.28 9.36
C ARG A 214 -16.77 7.96 8.58
N VAL A 215 -17.88 7.27 8.76
CA VAL A 215 -18.17 6.03 8.02
C VAL A 215 -19.44 6.24 7.22
N GLU A 216 -19.38 5.87 5.96
CA GLU A 216 -20.57 5.80 5.09
C GLU A 216 -21.57 4.78 5.67
N PRO A 217 -22.88 5.08 5.73
CA PRO A 217 -23.88 4.13 6.26
C PRO A 217 -23.83 2.76 5.59
N LEU A 218 -23.55 2.73 4.29
CA LEU A 218 -23.41 1.48 3.53
C LEU A 218 -22.21 0.65 3.96
N ALA A 219 -21.03 1.29 4.13
CA ALA A 219 -19.82 0.62 4.63
C ALA A 219 -20.04 0.08 6.06
N GLU A 220 -20.79 0.80 6.88
CA GLU A 220 -21.17 0.36 8.23
C GLU A 220 -22.07 -0.86 8.21
N LYS A 221 -23.11 -0.86 7.37
CA LYS A 221 -24.03 -1.97 7.16
C LYS A 221 -23.29 -3.23 6.67
N ILE A 222 -22.36 -3.06 5.71
CA ILE A 222 -21.56 -4.16 5.18
C ILE A 222 -20.56 -4.69 6.22
N GLY A 223 -20.13 -3.86 7.17
CA GLY A 223 -19.09 -4.21 8.12
C GLY A 223 -17.67 -4.19 7.53
N ALA A 224 -17.44 -3.55 6.38
CA ALA A 224 -16.16 -3.48 5.69
C ALA A 224 -16.04 -2.20 4.85
N ALA A 225 -14.83 -1.64 4.74
CA ALA A 225 -14.51 -0.51 3.90
C ALA A 225 -13.41 -0.89 2.90
N ASN A 226 -13.59 -0.51 1.64
CA ASN A 226 -12.58 -0.71 0.59
C ASN A 226 -11.93 0.60 0.12
N THR A 227 -12.39 1.74 0.60
CA THR A 227 -11.90 3.07 0.22
C THR A 227 -11.80 3.96 1.44
N LEU A 228 -10.63 4.54 1.66
CA LEU A 228 -10.37 5.51 2.72
C LEU A 228 -9.96 6.85 2.11
N LEU A 229 -10.60 7.92 2.54
CA LEU A 229 -10.20 9.29 2.24
C LEU A 229 -9.51 9.88 3.47
N ILE A 230 -8.36 10.53 3.25
CA ILE A 230 -7.61 11.27 4.26
C ILE A 230 -7.79 12.75 3.94
N THR A 231 -8.49 13.48 4.81
CA THR A 231 -8.74 14.91 4.62
C THR A 231 -7.49 15.74 4.93
N GLU A 232 -7.45 16.99 4.49
CA GLU A 232 -6.33 17.92 4.74
C GLU A 232 -6.04 18.11 6.24
N HIS A 233 -7.08 18.05 7.07
CA HIS A 233 -6.92 18.15 8.53
C HIS A 233 -6.57 16.82 9.20
N GLY A 234 -6.42 15.74 8.42
CA GLY A 234 -6.09 14.40 8.93
C GLY A 234 -7.31 13.60 9.40
N GLY A 235 -8.53 14.06 9.10
CA GLY A 235 -9.75 13.29 9.31
C GLY A 235 -9.81 12.09 8.36
N LEU A 236 -10.51 11.04 8.78
CA LEU A 236 -10.68 9.80 8.01
C LEU A 236 -12.13 9.62 7.61
N HIS A 237 -12.35 9.24 6.35
CA HIS A 237 -13.66 8.80 5.89
C HIS A 237 -13.53 7.42 5.27
N ALA A 238 -14.45 6.51 5.60
CA ALA A 238 -14.49 5.14 5.08
C ALA A 238 -15.72 4.94 4.20
N PHE A 239 -15.51 4.31 3.05
CA PHE A 239 -16.54 4.02 2.05
C PHE A 239 -16.45 2.56 1.60
N ASN A 240 -17.55 2.06 1.03
CA ASN A 240 -17.56 0.77 0.34
C ASN A 240 -18.18 0.90 -1.04
N THR A 241 -17.35 0.80 -2.06
CA THR A 241 -17.77 0.87 -3.47
C THR A 241 -18.05 -0.51 -4.08
N ASP A 242 -17.72 -1.61 -3.38
CA ASP A 242 -17.94 -2.98 -3.90
C ASP A 242 -19.41 -3.31 -4.07
N TYR A 243 -20.27 -2.78 -3.20
CA TYR A 243 -21.73 -2.99 -3.24
C TYR A 243 -22.34 -2.56 -4.57
N ALA A 244 -22.17 -1.29 -4.93
CA ALA A 244 -22.73 -0.74 -6.17
C ALA A 244 -22.09 -1.42 -7.40
N SER A 245 -20.78 -1.59 -7.39
CA SER A 245 -20.03 -2.23 -8.48
C SER A 245 -20.48 -3.68 -8.72
N ALA A 246 -20.75 -4.43 -7.64
CA ALA A 246 -21.25 -5.81 -7.76
C ALA A 246 -22.64 -5.86 -8.40
N LEU A 247 -23.57 -5.03 -7.93
CA LEU A 247 -24.91 -4.98 -8.54
C LEU A 247 -24.85 -4.59 -10.02
N ASP A 248 -24.07 -3.56 -10.35
CA ASP A 248 -23.93 -3.12 -11.74
C ASP A 248 -23.32 -4.21 -12.63
N ALA A 249 -22.30 -4.92 -12.14
CA ALA A 249 -21.68 -6.02 -12.88
C ALA A 249 -22.64 -7.20 -13.08
N ILE A 250 -23.37 -7.61 -12.02
CA ILE A 250 -24.32 -8.72 -12.09
C ILE A 250 -25.47 -8.37 -13.06
N THR A 251 -26.11 -7.23 -12.89
CA THR A 251 -27.25 -6.85 -13.73
C THR A 251 -26.87 -6.62 -15.18
N ALA A 252 -25.71 -6.00 -15.44
CA ALA A 252 -25.19 -5.85 -16.80
C ALA A 252 -24.84 -7.20 -17.43
N GLY A 253 -24.19 -8.09 -16.69
CA GLY A 253 -23.82 -9.43 -17.19
C GLY A 253 -25.03 -10.32 -17.50
N MET A 254 -26.11 -10.17 -16.75
CA MET A 254 -27.37 -10.91 -16.94
C MET A 254 -28.32 -10.22 -17.91
N GLY A 255 -28.08 -8.96 -18.27
CA GLY A 255 -29.02 -8.16 -19.09
C GLY A 255 -30.35 -7.86 -18.39
N ILE A 256 -30.33 -7.70 -17.06
CA ILE A 256 -31.52 -7.46 -16.22
C ILE A 256 -31.40 -6.14 -15.46
N SER A 257 -32.50 -5.68 -14.89
CA SER A 257 -32.49 -4.55 -13.95
C SER A 257 -32.24 -5.02 -12.52
N ARG A 258 -31.96 -4.06 -11.61
CA ARG A 258 -31.80 -4.38 -10.17
C ARG A 258 -33.11 -4.90 -9.54
N ALA A 259 -34.27 -4.49 -10.05
CA ALA A 259 -35.58 -4.96 -9.59
C ALA A 259 -35.79 -6.45 -9.91
N ASP A 260 -35.20 -6.95 -10.99
CA ASP A 260 -35.33 -8.34 -11.41
C ASP A 260 -34.50 -9.32 -10.55
N LEU A 261 -33.67 -8.80 -9.65
CA LEU A 261 -32.93 -9.61 -8.67
C LEU A 261 -33.85 -10.14 -7.56
N CYS A 262 -35.00 -9.55 -7.36
CA CYS A 262 -35.96 -9.98 -6.35
C CYS A 262 -36.39 -11.44 -6.61
N ASP A 263 -36.42 -12.25 -5.55
CA ASP A 263 -36.74 -13.67 -5.58
C ASP A 263 -35.79 -14.60 -6.37
N LEU A 264 -34.75 -14.07 -7.02
CA LEU A 264 -33.74 -14.93 -7.63
C LEU A 264 -32.99 -15.74 -6.57
N SER A 265 -32.73 -17.02 -6.87
CA SER A 265 -31.87 -17.85 -6.05
C SER A 265 -30.42 -17.67 -6.48
N VAL A 266 -29.56 -17.21 -5.56
CA VAL A 266 -28.17 -16.87 -5.85
C VAL A 266 -27.22 -17.62 -4.93
N ALA A 267 -26.26 -18.35 -5.51
CA ALA A 267 -25.16 -18.96 -4.80
C ALA A 267 -23.97 -17.98 -4.73
N VAL A 268 -23.56 -17.62 -3.52
CA VAL A 268 -22.36 -16.80 -3.31
C VAL A 268 -21.23 -17.68 -2.81
N VAL A 269 -20.16 -17.81 -3.62
CA VAL A 269 -19.00 -18.64 -3.27
C VAL A 269 -17.92 -17.75 -2.62
N GLY A 270 -17.75 -17.93 -1.32
CA GLY A 270 -16.81 -17.18 -0.48
C GLY A 270 -17.52 -16.37 0.62
N ALA A 271 -16.79 -16.07 1.71
CA ALA A 271 -17.25 -15.27 2.85
C ALA A 271 -16.20 -14.22 3.29
N GLY A 272 -15.52 -13.62 2.32
CA GLY A 272 -14.56 -12.53 2.54
C GLY A 272 -15.20 -11.14 2.38
N GLY A 273 -14.40 -10.08 2.46
CA GLY A 273 -14.89 -8.69 2.43
C GLY A 273 -15.65 -8.32 1.15
N VAL A 274 -15.32 -8.89 -0.02
CA VAL A 274 -16.09 -8.70 -1.26
C VAL A 274 -17.41 -9.45 -1.18
N ALA A 275 -17.40 -10.71 -0.70
CA ALA A 275 -18.63 -11.51 -0.55
C ALA A 275 -19.61 -10.80 0.40
N ARG A 276 -19.16 -10.17 1.48
CA ARG A 276 -20.01 -9.36 2.36
C ARG A 276 -20.75 -8.27 1.61
N ALA A 277 -20.05 -7.52 0.76
CA ALA A 277 -20.67 -6.44 -0.04
C ALA A 277 -21.68 -7.00 -1.05
N ILE A 278 -21.36 -8.13 -1.69
CA ILE A 278 -22.26 -8.82 -2.63
C ILE A 278 -23.50 -9.33 -1.91
N VAL A 279 -23.34 -10.01 -0.77
CA VAL A 279 -24.46 -10.54 0.04
C VAL A 279 -25.35 -9.41 0.52
N ALA A 280 -24.78 -8.31 1.04
CA ALA A 280 -25.53 -7.13 1.42
C ALA A 280 -26.35 -6.56 0.24
N ALA A 281 -25.72 -6.46 -0.93
CA ALA A 281 -26.33 -5.92 -2.13
C ALA A 281 -27.49 -6.80 -2.66
N LEU A 282 -27.29 -8.10 -2.70
CA LEU A 282 -28.29 -9.06 -3.14
C LEU A 282 -29.45 -9.19 -2.13
N SER A 283 -29.13 -9.17 -0.83
CA SER A 283 -30.15 -9.17 0.25
C SER A 283 -31.04 -7.92 0.16
N ASP A 284 -30.46 -6.74 -0.06
CA ASP A 284 -31.23 -5.50 -0.25
C ASP A 284 -32.09 -5.54 -1.52
N ALA A 285 -31.64 -6.24 -2.55
CA ALA A 285 -32.41 -6.46 -3.77
C ALA A 285 -33.50 -7.54 -3.62
N GLY A 286 -33.61 -8.23 -2.48
CA GLY A 286 -34.62 -9.26 -2.22
C GLY A 286 -34.29 -10.63 -2.78
N ALA A 287 -33.03 -10.91 -3.13
CA ALA A 287 -32.62 -12.22 -3.61
C ALA A 287 -32.57 -13.27 -2.49
N LYS A 288 -32.81 -14.53 -2.84
CA LYS A 288 -32.64 -15.72 -1.95
C LYS A 288 -31.20 -16.18 -2.06
N ILE A 289 -30.41 -16.05 -0.96
CA ILE A 289 -28.97 -16.24 -1.00
C ILE A 289 -28.58 -17.48 -0.22
N ILE A 290 -27.68 -18.28 -0.81
CA ILE A 290 -26.96 -19.35 -0.11
C ILE A 290 -25.47 -19.05 -0.22
N ILE A 291 -24.79 -18.99 0.94
CA ILE A 291 -23.35 -18.71 1.02
C ILE A 291 -22.58 -20.02 1.13
N TYR A 292 -21.71 -20.29 0.18
CA TYR A 292 -20.80 -21.44 0.18
C TYR A 292 -19.39 -20.99 0.54
N ASN A 293 -18.80 -21.59 1.58
CA ASN A 293 -17.42 -21.24 1.94
C ASN A 293 -16.66 -22.42 2.56
N ARG A 294 -15.37 -22.52 2.23
CA ARG A 294 -14.48 -23.56 2.79
C ARG A 294 -14.38 -23.50 4.32
N THR A 295 -14.37 -22.30 4.90
CA THR A 295 -14.43 -22.08 6.35
C THR A 295 -15.88 -21.86 6.72
N ILE A 296 -16.54 -22.91 7.21
CA ILE A 296 -17.99 -22.93 7.47
C ILE A 296 -18.39 -21.83 8.47
N GLU A 297 -17.60 -21.61 9.51
CA GLU A 297 -17.90 -20.61 10.55
C GLU A 297 -17.95 -19.17 9.98
N LYS A 298 -17.22 -18.90 8.90
CA LYS A 298 -17.30 -17.60 8.20
C LYS A 298 -18.60 -17.46 7.42
N ALA A 299 -19.04 -18.54 6.75
CA ALA A 299 -20.31 -18.54 6.04
C ALA A 299 -21.48 -18.40 7.02
N GLN A 300 -21.48 -19.14 8.12
CA GLN A 300 -22.50 -19.08 9.18
C GLN A 300 -22.65 -17.66 9.73
N ARG A 301 -21.54 -17.02 10.09
CA ARG A 301 -21.56 -15.65 10.62
C ARG A 301 -22.13 -14.66 9.60
N LEU A 302 -21.67 -14.75 8.36
CA LEU A 302 -22.15 -13.87 7.29
C LEU A 302 -23.63 -14.08 7.00
N ALA A 303 -24.08 -15.34 6.95
CA ALA A 303 -25.47 -15.68 6.73
C ALA A 303 -26.39 -15.20 7.86
N ALA A 304 -25.96 -15.34 9.12
CA ALA A 304 -26.71 -14.85 10.28
C ALA A 304 -26.86 -13.31 10.28
N GLU A 305 -25.83 -12.58 9.81
CA GLU A 305 -25.87 -11.12 9.73
C GLU A 305 -26.89 -10.60 8.70
N PHE A 306 -27.05 -11.30 7.58
CA PHE A 306 -27.91 -10.88 6.47
C PHE A 306 -29.19 -11.70 6.31
N GLY A 307 -29.48 -12.63 7.21
CA GLY A 307 -30.69 -13.42 7.20
C GLY A 307 -30.80 -14.35 5.99
N CYS A 308 -29.69 -14.98 5.56
CA CYS A 308 -29.65 -15.89 4.43
C CYS A 308 -29.11 -17.27 4.84
N ASP A 309 -29.12 -18.23 3.90
CA ASP A 309 -28.66 -19.58 4.11
C ASP A 309 -27.15 -19.73 3.86
N TRP A 310 -26.59 -20.85 4.35
CA TRP A 310 -25.19 -21.20 4.15
C TRP A 310 -25.04 -22.72 3.99
N ALA A 311 -23.96 -23.13 3.30
CA ALA A 311 -23.61 -24.53 3.13
C ALA A 311 -22.09 -24.72 2.96
N GLY A 312 -21.64 -25.95 3.06
CA GLY A 312 -20.28 -26.36 2.74
C GLY A 312 -20.00 -26.36 1.24
N PRO A 313 -18.74 -26.34 0.81
CA PRO A 313 -18.41 -26.35 -0.63
C PRO A 313 -18.85 -27.61 -1.34
N ASP A 314 -18.94 -28.73 -0.62
CA ASP A 314 -19.37 -30.04 -1.17
C ASP A 314 -20.88 -30.11 -1.46
N GLU A 315 -21.64 -29.14 -0.95
CA GLU A 315 -23.07 -29.00 -1.17
C GLU A 315 -23.40 -28.06 -2.34
N LEU A 316 -22.38 -27.47 -2.98
CA LEU A 316 -22.57 -26.60 -4.14
C LEU A 316 -23.12 -27.44 -5.30
N PRO A 317 -24.29 -27.07 -5.88
CA PRO A 317 -24.84 -27.82 -7.04
C PRO A 317 -23.83 -27.82 -8.19
N SER A 318 -23.71 -28.95 -8.88
CA SER A 318 -22.98 -29.01 -10.16
C SER A 318 -23.67 -28.06 -11.16
N LEU A 319 -22.92 -27.12 -11.70
CA LEU A 319 -23.35 -26.17 -12.74
C LEU A 319 -23.52 -26.91 -14.08
#